data_e4145f4da015604625d4c1aa9e9a1944
#
_entry.id   e4145f4da015604625d4c1aa9e9a1944
#
_cell.length_a   1.000
_cell.length_b   1.000
_cell.length_c   1.000
_cell.angle_alpha   90.00
_cell.angle_beta   90.00
_cell.angle_gamma   90.00
#
_symmetry.space_group_name_H-M   'P 1'
#
loop_
_entity.id
_entity.type
_entity.pdbx_description
1 polymer ?
#
loop_
_entity_poly.entity_id
_entity_poly.type
_entity_poly.pdbx_seq_one_letter_code
_entity_poly.pdbx_strand_id
1 'polypeptide(L)'
;MANYFLNKRAVLFVWCAALSVYAYTEIPAAQNAPLPQEQTQTEMTAAVSQAQAPVQGILSITDCKALEEQYYRMQSFDPQLLLDSFDRIREALNTSFEDAGLLDLYFEHAKLISMLYVYEGNRQCGKYDTLIQGEAQDFLRQAEKLTGKRAGFTREQMSALFMRYANYLYTKIGVPKNTFAIASAVPVLYRKALMLNPGNIEAAVKLACWHIFPADVTTGNYNSYIESQEEYIEELSAADRFSAYLLYSIYYMKKYESAKGRAYLQKAVALFPNHVLLLRVYENYRKGIFSL
;
A
#
# COMPACT_ATOMS: atom_id res chain seq x y z
N MET A 1 -1.84 25.53 -17.92
CA MET A 1 -2.60 24.69 -16.97
C MET A 1 -3.48 23.63 -17.64
N ALA A 2 -4.13 23.86 -18.77
CA ALA A 2 -5.02 22.89 -19.43
C ALA A 2 -4.33 21.59 -19.91
N ASN A 3 -3.07 21.64 -20.36
CA ASN A 3 -2.34 20.46 -20.87
C ASN A 3 -1.85 19.50 -19.75
N TYR A 4 -1.79 19.95 -18.51
CA TYR A 4 -1.38 19.13 -17.37
C TYR A 4 -2.48 18.14 -16.94
N PHE A 5 -3.76 18.53 -17.14
CA PHE A 5 -4.92 17.69 -16.85
C PHE A 5 -5.19 16.61 -17.90
N LEU A 6 -4.79 16.84 -19.15
CA LEU A 6 -5.00 15.87 -20.24
C LEU A 6 -4.08 14.64 -20.12
N ASN A 7 -2.84 14.81 -19.63
CA ASN A 7 -1.91 13.70 -19.42
C ASN A 7 -2.33 12.78 -18.25
N LYS A 8 -3.01 13.32 -17.22
CA LYS A 8 -3.56 12.52 -16.12
C LYS A 8 -4.72 11.59 -16.55
N ARG A 9 -5.44 11.92 -17.63
CA ARG A 9 -6.50 11.06 -18.18
C ARG A 9 -5.97 9.81 -18.90
N ALA A 10 -4.81 9.88 -19.53
CA ALA A 10 -4.21 8.76 -20.24
C ALA A 10 -3.66 7.67 -19.29
N VAL A 11 -3.12 8.06 -18.15
CA VAL A 11 -2.50 7.14 -17.17
C VAL A 11 -3.55 6.18 -16.56
N LEU A 12 -4.78 6.62 -16.38
CA LEU A 12 -5.83 5.80 -15.76
C LEU A 12 -6.58 4.89 -16.74
N PHE A 13 -6.61 5.22 -18.04
CA PHE A 13 -7.21 4.34 -19.05
C PHE A 13 -6.36 3.08 -19.29
N VAL A 14 -5.05 3.18 -19.16
CA VAL A 14 -4.12 2.02 -19.20
C VAL A 14 -4.33 1.09 -18.02
N TRP A 15 -4.77 1.61 -16.86
CA TRP A 15 -5.08 0.86 -15.67
C TRP A 15 -6.21 -0.17 -15.84
N CYS A 16 -7.28 0.22 -16.51
CA CYS A 16 -8.42 -0.68 -16.73
C CYS A 16 -8.17 -1.72 -17.83
N ALA A 17 -7.39 -1.39 -18.87
CA ALA A 17 -7.13 -2.28 -20.00
C ALA A 17 -6.07 -3.35 -19.70
N ALA A 18 -5.06 -3.05 -18.88
CA ALA A 18 -3.98 -3.99 -18.55
C ALA A 18 -4.43 -5.13 -17.62
N LEU A 19 -5.48 -4.92 -16.83
CA LEU A 19 -5.97 -5.90 -15.85
C LEU A 19 -6.96 -6.91 -16.42
N SER A 20 -7.58 -6.64 -17.57
CA SER A 20 -8.53 -7.57 -18.21
C SER A 20 -7.88 -8.80 -18.86
N VAL A 21 -6.57 -8.84 -19.00
CA VAL A 21 -5.84 -9.95 -19.67
C VAL A 21 -5.35 -11.03 -18.70
N TYR A 22 -5.42 -10.79 -17.36
CA TYR A 22 -4.78 -11.67 -16.37
C TYR A 22 -5.65 -12.76 -15.74
N ALA A 23 -6.86 -12.97 -16.21
CA ALA A 23 -7.80 -13.94 -15.63
C ALA A 23 -7.48 -15.43 -15.92
N TYR A 24 -6.39 -15.76 -16.60
CA TYR A 24 -6.12 -17.14 -17.02
C TYR A 24 -4.69 -17.63 -16.72
N THR A 25 -4.35 -17.83 -15.46
CA THR A 25 -3.39 -18.87 -15.07
C THR A 25 -3.82 -19.41 -13.72
N GLU A 26 -4.31 -20.64 -13.71
CA GLU A 26 -4.66 -21.39 -12.51
C GLU A 26 -3.43 -21.57 -11.62
N ILE A 27 -3.48 -20.97 -10.43
CA ILE A 27 -2.58 -21.31 -9.32
C ILE A 27 -3.43 -22.12 -8.33
N PRO A 28 -2.96 -23.31 -7.88
CA PRO A 28 -3.74 -24.15 -7.00
C PRO A 28 -4.12 -23.41 -5.72
N ALA A 29 -5.39 -23.52 -5.35
CA ALA A 29 -5.96 -22.96 -4.14
C ALA A 29 -5.18 -23.46 -2.91
N ALA A 30 -4.51 -22.55 -2.23
CA ALA A 30 -4.07 -22.80 -0.86
C ALA A 30 -5.32 -22.90 0.01
N GLN A 31 -5.66 -24.13 0.38
CA GLN A 31 -6.80 -24.46 1.23
C GLN A 31 -6.66 -23.80 2.59
N ASN A 32 -7.77 -23.26 3.07
CA ASN A 32 -8.13 -22.82 4.40
C ASN A 32 -7.24 -23.37 5.51
N ALA A 33 -6.29 -22.57 6.01
CA ALA A 33 -5.71 -22.80 7.33
C ALA A 33 -6.67 -22.18 8.35
N PRO A 34 -7.08 -22.90 9.40
CA PRO A 34 -7.91 -22.35 10.46
C PRO A 34 -7.11 -21.28 11.23
N LEU A 35 -7.78 -20.14 11.51
CA LEU A 35 -7.25 -19.08 12.37
C LEU A 35 -6.92 -19.66 13.76
N PRO A 36 -5.79 -19.33 14.37
CA PRO A 36 -5.50 -19.66 15.75
C PRO A 36 -6.48 -18.95 16.67
N GLN A 37 -7.08 -19.70 17.58
CA GLN A 37 -7.93 -19.20 18.65
C GLN A 37 -7.19 -18.19 19.53
N GLU A 38 -7.94 -17.21 20.04
CA GLU A 38 -7.55 -16.16 20.96
C GLU A 38 -6.52 -16.61 22.01
N GLN A 39 -5.32 -16.14 21.89
CA GLN A 39 -4.40 -16.01 23.02
C GLN A 39 -4.32 -14.54 23.40
N THR A 40 -4.61 -14.29 24.64
CA THR A 40 -4.80 -13.02 25.32
C THR A 40 -3.73 -11.97 24.97
N GLN A 41 -4.20 -10.85 24.44
CA GLN A 41 -3.45 -9.66 23.99
C GLN A 41 -2.64 -8.92 25.07
N THR A 42 -2.58 -9.40 26.30
CA THR A 42 -2.06 -8.62 27.44
C THR A 42 -0.54 -8.73 27.67
N GLU A 43 0.15 -9.67 27.03
CA GLU A 43 1.60 -9.87 27.27
C GLU A 43 2.53 -9.46 26.11
N MET A 44 1.99 -9.08 24.94
CA MET A 44 2.82 -8.76 23.79
C MET A 44 3.28 -7.29 23.69
N THR A 45 2.78 -6.40 24.53
CA THR A 45 3.08 -4.96 24.45
C THR A 45 4.42 -4.56 25.10
N ALA A 46 5.08 -5.46 25.79
CA ALA A 46 6.28 -5.13 26.59
C ALA A 46 7.64 -5.37 25.88
N ALA A 47 7.65 -6.01 24.70
CA ALA A 47 8.91 -6.43 24.06
C ALA A 47 9.37 -5.56 22.87
N VAL A 48 8.63 -4.52 22.48
CA VAL A 48 8.91 -3.72 21.26
C VAL A 48 9.55 -2.36 21.55
N SER A 49 9.91 -2.04 22.78
CA SER A 49 10.48 -0.72 23.10
C SER A 49 11.94 -0.78 23.57
N GLN A 50 12.84 -1.16 22.66
CA GLN A 50 14.18 -0.53 22.66
C GLN A 50 14.20 0.44 21.46
N ALA A 51 13.45 1.53 21.59
CA ALA A 51 13.56 2.65 20.68
C ALA A 51 14.97 3.25 20.84
N GLN A 52 15.84 2.98 19.87
CA GLN A 52 17.04 3.79 19.67
C GLN A 52 16.62 5.25 19.62
N ALA A 53 17.38 6.14 20.25
CA ALA A 53 17.12 7.57 20.19
C ALA A 53 16.95 8.01 18.72
N PRO A 54 15.92 8.81 18.39
CA PRO A 54 15.66 9.19 17.00
C PRO A 54 16.92 9.84 16.44
N VAL A 55 17.41 9.33 15.31
CA VAL A 55 18.53 9.95 14.59
C VAL A 55 18.06 11.35 14.20
N GLN A 56 18.75 12.36 14.65
CA GLN A 56 18.32 13.75 14.54
C GLN A 56 18.06 14.10 13.06
N GLY A 57 16.83 14.49 12.73
CA GLY A 57 16.40 14.88 11.38
C GLY A 57 15.92 13.75 10.47
N ILE A 58 15.65 12.55 10.99
CA ILE A 58 14.90 11.49 10.29
C ILE A 58 13.43 11.59 10.71
N LEU A 59 12.54 11.62 9.72
CA LEU A 59 11.10 11.55 9.94
C LEU A 59 10.72 10.14 10.40
N SER A 60 9.90 10.05 11.44
CA SER A 60 9.35 8.80 11.94
C SER A 60 8.26 8.23 11.02
N ILE A 61 7.84 6.99 11.24
CA ILE A 61 6.66 6.40 10.56
C ILE A 61 5.42 7.26 10.81
N THR A 62 5.26 7.82 12.01
CA THR A 62 4.13 8.71 12.33
C THR A 62 4.17 9.99 11.50
N ASP A 63 5.36 10.59 11.33
CA ASP A 63 5.53 11.78 10.49
C ASP A 63 5.22 11.46 9.02
N CYS A 64 5.68 10.32 8.52
CA CYS A 64 5.37 9.87 7.16
C CYS A 64 3.87 9.68 6.96
N LYS A 65 3.16 9.07 7.91
CA LYS A 65 1.70 8.94 7.86
C LYS A 65 0.99 10.29 7.90
N ALA A 66 1.49 11.24 8.70
CA ALA A 66 0.95 12.60 8.73
C ALA A 66 1.14 13.33 7.39
N LEU A 67 2.30 13.19 6.74
CA LEU A 67 2.54 13.72 5.39
C LEU A 67 1.62 13.07 4.35
N GLU A 68 1.41 11.76 4.43
CA GLU A 68 0.47 11.06 3.57
C GLU A 68 -0.96 11.58 3.74
N GLU A 69 -1.40 11.81 4.98
CA GLU A 69 -2.71 12.42 5.24
C GLU A 69 -2.82 13.85 4.69
N GLN A 70 -1.78 14.66 4.83
CA GLN A 70 -1.74 16.00 4.21
C GLN A 70 -1.91 15.90 2.69
N TYR A 71 -1.23 14.94 2.07
CA TYR A 71 -1.37 14.66 0.64
C TYR A 71 -2.83 14.32 0.28
N TYR A 72 -3.47 13.41 1.01
CA TYR A 72 -4.87 13.03 0.77
C TYR A 72 -5.85 14.17 1.05
N ARG A 73 -5.51 15.10 1.95
CA ARG A 73 -6.28 16.34 2.19
C ARG A 73 -6.05 17.40 1.11
N MET A 74 -5.26 17.12 0.09
CA MET A 74 -4.86 18.07 -0.95
C MET A 74 -4.12 19.29 -0.39
N GLN A 75 -3.43 19.12 0.75
CA GLN A 75 -2.58 20.12 1.36
C GLN A 75 -1.15 19.98 0.83
N SER A 76 -0.52 21.10 0.51
CA SER A 76 0.89 21.09 0.10
C SER A 76 1.81 20.91 1.32
N PHE A 77 2.88 20.18 1.14
CA PHE A 77 4.00 20.13 2.07
C PHE A 77 5.32 20.27 1.29
N ASP A 78 6.39 20.60 2.00
CA ASP A 78 7.70 20.74 1.38
C ASP A 78 8.32 19.36 1.13
N PRO A 79 8.48 18.93 -0.14
CA PRO A 79 9.12 17.67 -0.47
C PRO A 79 10.59 17.58 0.01
N GLN A 80 11.28 18.72 0.19
CA GLN A 80 12.67 18.73 0.59
C GLN A 80 12.89 18.10 1.97
N LEU A 81 11.96 18.34 2.91
CA LEU A 81 12.00 17.71 4.24
C LEU A 81 12.00 16.17 4.14
N LEU A 82 11.16 15.63 3.26
CA LEU A 82 11.08 14.18 3.01
C LEU A 82 12.38 13.66 2.37
N LEU A 83 12.93 14.39 1.40
CA LEU A 83 14.15 13.99 0.69
C LEU A 83 15.39 14.06 1.58
N ASP A 84 15.52 15.10 2.40
CA ASP A 84 16.61 15.22 3.36
C ASP A 84 16.58 14.10 4.40
N SER A 85 15.38 13.76 4.88
CA SER A 85 15.18 12.62 5.78
C SER A 85 15.57 11.29 5.11
N PHE A 86 15.18 11.10 3.85
CA PHE A 86 15.50 9.90 3.09
C PHE A 86 17.02 9.72 2.88
N ASP A 87 17.73 10.79 2.56
CA ASP A 87 19.21 10.75 2.41
C ASP A 87 19.88 10.31 3.72
N ARG A 88 19.42 10.83 4.86
CA ARG A 88 19.93 10.41 6.18
C ARG A 88 19.66 8.94 6.49
N ILE A 89 18.49 8.43 6.12
CA ILE A 89 18.17 7.00 6.25
C ILE A 89 19.13 6.17 5.41
N ARG A 90 19.42 6.58 4.15
CA ARG A 90 20.34 5.86 3.29
C ARG A 90 21.77 5.87 3.82
N GLU A 91 22.24 6.99 4.35
CA GLU A 91 23.54 7.08 5.02
C GLU A 91 23.60 6.13 6.23
N ALA A 92 22.55 6.11 7.07
CA ALA A 92 22.48 5.23 8.21
C ALA A 92 22.45 3.74 7.80
N LEU A 93 21.75 3.38 6.73
CA LEU A 93 21.70 1.99 6.22
C LEU A 93 23.07 1.51 5.71
N ASN A 94 23.93 2.40 5.20
CA ASN A 94 25.30 2.05 4.81
C ASN A 94 26.16 1.57 5.99
N THR A 95 25.81 1.98 7.21
CA THR A 95 26.55 1.62 8.44
C THR A 95 25.82 0.58 9.29
N SER A 96 24.50 0.50 9.19
CA SER A 96 23.64 -0.30 10.05
C SER A 96 22.49 -0.96 9.24
N PHE A 97 22.86 -1.74 8.24
CA PHE A 97 21.89 -2.40 7.37
C PHE A 97 20.97 -3.38 8.12
N GLU A 98 21.42 -3.94 9.23
CA GLU A 98 20.67 -4.90 10.05
C GLU A 98 19.56 -4.24 10.89
N ASP A 99 19.43 -2.91 10.85
CA ASP A 99 18.37 -2.18 11.56
C ASP A 99 17.06 -2.26 10.77
N ALA A 100 16.16 -3.10 11.24
CA ALA A 100 14.84 -3.27 10.64
C ALA A 100 14.00 -1.98 10.67
N GLY A 101 14.20 -1.13 11.68
CA GLY A 101 13.51 0.16 11.78
C GLY A 101 13.95 1.14 10.69
N LEU A 102 15.24 1.16 10.35
CA LEU A 102 15.75 1.99 9.25
C LEU A 102 15.22 1.50 7.89
N LEU A 103 15.14 0.18 7.67
CA LEU A 103 14.56 -0.36 6.43
C LEU A 103 13.05 -0.11 6.33
N ASP A 104 12.32 -0.18 7.43
CA ASP A 104 10.89 0.16 7.46
C ASP A 104 10.68 1.63 7.10
N LEU A 105 11.47 2.53 7.70
CA LEU A 105 11.49 3.96 7.35
C LEU A 105 11.87 4.20 5.90
N TYR A 106 12.88 3.50 5.38
CA TYR A 106 13.29 3.59 3.98
C TYR A 106 12.10 3.33 3.03
N PHE A 107 11.36 2.25 3.23
CA PHE A 107 10.24 1.91 2.36
C PHE A 107 9.04 2.84 2.53
N GLU A 108 8.78 3.38 3.73
CA GLU A 108 7.73 4.40 3.91
C GLU A 108 8.07 5.70 3.19
N HIS A 109 9.32 6.18 3.28
CA HIS A 109 9.77 7.33 2.51
C HIS A 109 9.70 7.06 1.01
N ALA A 110 10.13 5.88 0.57
CA ALA A 110 10.08 5.45 -0.82
C ALA A 110 8.65 5.51 -1.39
N LYS A 111 7.65 5.08 -0.61
CA LYS A 111 6.23 5.17 -0.97
C LYS A 111 5.83 6.64 -1.22
N LEU A 112 6.10 7.54 -0.27
CA LEU A 112 5.74 8.96 -0.38
C LEU A 112 6.47 9.66 -1.53
N ILE A 113 7.76 9.42 -1.70
CA ILE A 113 8.55 9.96 -2.82
C ILE A 113 7.97 9.51 -4.15
N SER A 114 7.63 8.22 -4.28
CA SER A 114 6.99 7.68 -5.47
C SER A 114 5.61 8.28 -5.73
N MET A 115 4.79 8.50 -4.69
CA MET A 115 3.49 9.16 -4.81
C MET A 115 3.63 10.58 -5.36
N LEU A 116 4.54 11.38 -4.83
CA LEU A 116 4.79 12.76 -5.31
C LEU A 116 5.29 12.76 -6.76
N TYR A 117 6.13 11.81 -7.13
CA TYR A 117 6.61 11.69 -8.51
C TYR A 117 5.49 11.26 -9.47
N VAL A 118 4.81 10.15 -9.15
CA VAL A 118 3.86 9.51 -10.07
C VAL A 118 2.58 10.34 -10.21
N TYR A 119 2.06 10.88 -9.11
CA TYR A 119 0.77 11.55 -9.11
C TYR A 119 0.86 13.06 -9.29
N GLU A 120 1.93 13.70 -8.85
CA GLU A 120 2.13 15.14 -8.98
C GLU A 120 3.14 15.55 -10.05
N GLY A 121 3.96 14.62 -10.52
CA GLY A 121 5.01 14.88 -11.50
C GLY A 121 6.19 15.65 -10.92
N ASN A 122 6.44 15.53 -9.60
CA ASN A 122 7.57 16.18 -8.96
C ASN A 122 8.89 15.60 -9.48
N ARG A 123 9.66 16.42 -10.23
CA ARG A 123 10.89 15.97 -10.91
C ARG A 123 12.02 15.61 -9.96
N GLN A 124 12.10 16.28 -8.81
CA GLN A 124 13.13 15.99 -7.80
C GLN A 124 12.86 14.62 -7.18
N CYS A 125 11.62 14.35 -6.77
CA CYS A 125 11.20 13.03 -6.32
C CYS A 125 11.42 11.95 -7.40
N GLY A 126 11.31 12.28 -8.69
CA GLY A 126 11.57 11.36 -9.79
C GLY A 126 13.01 10.87 -9.87
N LYS A 127 14.01 11.70 -9.49
CA LYS A 127 15.41 11.28 -9.39
C LYS A 127 15.60 10.27 -8.26
N TYR A 128 15.01 10.54 -7.11
CA TYR A 128 15.04 9.63 -5.95
C TYR A 128 14.29 8.33 -6.24
N ASP A 129 13.14 8.41 -6.91
CA ASP A 129 12.39 7.22 -7.30
C ASP A 129 13.20 6.28 -8.23
N THR A 130 13.98 6.83 -9.14
CA THR A 130 14.90 6.05 -9.99
C THR A 130 15.98 5.35 -9.16
N LEU A 131 16.54 6.04 -8.17
CA LEU A 131 17.51 5.49 -7.24
C LEU A 131 16.90 4.34 -6.43
N ILE A 132 15.73 4.56 -5.84
CA ILE A 132 14.99 3.56 -5.07
C ILE A 132 14.72 2.31 -5.91
N GLN A 133 14.35 2.46 -7.19
CA GLN A 133 14.14 1.31 -8.08
C GLN A 133 15.40 0.45 -8.24
N GLY A 134 16.58 1.05 -8.22
CA GLY A 134 17.85 0.34 -8.34
C GLY A 134 18.23 -0.46 -7.08
N GLU A 135 17.88 0.02 -5.89
CA GLU A 135 18.39 -0.53 -4.63
C GLU A 135 17.36 -1.27 -3.77
N ALA A 136 16.07 -0.91 -3.86
CA ALA A 136 15.04 -1.43 -2.96
C ALA A 136 14.91 -2.97 -2.98
N GLN A 137 14.99 -3.59 -4.15
CA GLN A 137 14.92 -5.04 -4.28
C GLN A 137 16.14 -5.74 -3.68
N ASP A 138 17.31 -5.12 -3.81
CA ASP A 138 18.54 -5.69 -3.25
C ASP A 138 18.54 -5.59 -1.72
N PHE A 139 18.03 -4.50 -1.16
CA PHE A 139 17.82 -4.36 0.28
C PHE A 139 16.89 -5.44 0.81
N LEU A 140 15.77 -5.67 0.16
CA LEU A 140 14.85 -6.72 0.56
C LEU A 140 15.48 -8.11 0.50
N ARG A 141 16.23 -8.43 -0.57
CA ARG A 141 16.94 -9.72 -0.70
C ARG A 141 18.02 -9.91 0.37
N GLN A 142 18.73 -8.85 0.75
CA GLN A 142 19.72 -8.91 1.82
C GLN A 142 19.04 -9.17 3.16
N ALA A 143 17.94 -8.48 3.46
CA ALA A 143 17.14 -8.70 4.66
C ALA A 143 16.60 -10.16 4.73
N GLU A 144 16.10 -10.71 3.62
CA GLU A 144 15.68 -12.12 3.55
C GLU A 144 16.81 -13.08 3.93
N LYS A 145 18.04 -12.85 3.45
CA LYS A 145 19.21 -13.69 3.78
C LYS A 145 19.62 -13.62 5.26
N LEU A 146 19.28 -12.55 5.95
CA LEU A 146 19.58 -12.35 7.35
C LEU A 146 18.44 -12.86 8.26
N THR A 147 17.27 -13.16 7.72
CA THR A 147 16.11 -13.61 8.49
C THR A 147 16.41 -14.91 9.24
N GLY A 148 16.07 -14.93 10.52
CA GLY A 148 16.29 -16.09 11.41
C GLY A 148 17.74 -16.29 11.86
N LYS A 149 18.67 -15.43 11.50
CA LYS A 149 20.03 -15.43 12.05
C LYS A 149 20.07 -14.68 13.40
N ARG A 150 21.10 -14.96 14.20
CA ARG A 150 21.22 -14.43 15.58
C ARG A 150 21.16 -12.89 15.70
N ALA A 151 21.61 -12.18 14.66
CA ALA A 151 21.60 -10.72 14.58
C ALA A 151 20.81 -10.23 13.35
N GLY A 152 19.83 -11.01 12.90
CA GLY A 152 19.07 -10.71 11.68
C GLY A 152 17.62 -10.35 11.99
N PHE A 153 16.82 -10.29 10.94
CA PHE A 153 15.42 -9.90 11.01
C PHE A 153 14.53 -11.00 11.59
N THR A 154 13.56 -10.63 12.42
CA THR A 154 12.49 -11.53 12.84
C THR A 154 11.50 -11.76 11.70
N ARG A 155 10.62 -12.78 11.85
CA ARG A 155 9.57 -13.05 10.85
C ARG A 155 8.58 -11.87 10.75
N GLU A 156 8.24 -11.26 11.88
CA GLU A 156 7.34 -10.10 11.96
C GLU A 156 7.95 -8.88 11.25
N GLN A 157 9.23 -8.61 11.48
CA GLN A 157 9.95 -7.53 10.79
C GLN A 157 9.99 -7.76 9.29
N MET A 158 10.31 -8.98 8.86
CA MET A 158 10.29 -9.31 7.42
C MET A 158 8.88 -9.23 6.82
N SER A 159 7.85 -9.62 7.57
CA SER A 159 6.47 -9.42 7.15
C SER A 159 6.16 -7.95 6.89
N ALA A 160 6.56 -7.07 7.82
CA ALA A 160 6.40 -5.63 7.65
C ALA A 160 7.15 -5.12 6.40
N LEU A 161 8.42 -5.51 6.22
CA LEU A 161 9.22 -5.08 5.05
C LEU A 161 8.62 -5.53 3.71
N PHE A 162 8.12 -6.77 3.61
CA PHE A 162 7.43 -7.22 2.39
C PHE A 162 6.17 -6.39 2.11
N MET A 163 5.38 -6.09 3.14
CA MET A 163 4.19 -5.26 3.03
C MET A 163 4.55 -3.82 2.61
N ARG A 164 5.56 -3.20 3.24
CA ARG A 164 6.05 -1.85 2.88
C ARG A 164 6.55 -1.78 1.44
N TYR A 165 7.34 -2.76 1.03
CA TYR A 165 7.81 -2.83 -0.37
C TYR A 165 6.66 -3.01 -1.36
N ALA A 166 5.66 -3.81 -1.02
CA ALA A 166 4.44 -3.94 -1.83
C ALA A 166 3.69 -2.61 -1.93
N ASN A 167 3.56 -1.85 -0.83
CA ASN A 167 2.95 -0.52 -0.81
C ASN A 167 3.69 0.46 -1.72
N TYR A 168 5.03 0.47 -1.69
CA TYR A 168 5.85 1.25 -2.61
C TYR A 168 5.59 0.87 -4.07
N LEU A 169 5.62 -0.41 -4.41
CA LEU A 169 5.36 -0.87 -5.78
C LEU A 169 3.93 -0.54 -6.23
N TYR A 170 2.97 -0.59 -5.30
CA TYR A 170 1.57 -0.26 -5.59
C TYR A 170 1.41 1.18 -6.13
N THR A 171 2.20 2.14 -5.64
CA THR A 171 2.17 3.53 -6.15
C THR A 171 2.55 3.66 -7.62
N LYS A 172 3.27 2.67 -8.16
CA LYS A 172 3.77 2.66 -9.55
C LYS A 172 2.83 1.96 -10.53
N ILE A 173 1.74 1.41 -10.07
CA ILE A 173 0.76 0.81 -10.96
C ILE A 173 0.16 1.91 -11.82
N GLY A 174 0.18 1.73 -13.16
CA GLY A 174 -0.23 2.76 -14.13
C GLY A 174 0.92 3.57 -14.74
N VAL A 175 2.16 3.39 -14.28
CA VAL A 175 3.34 3.90 -14.99
C VAL A 175 3.66 2.95 -16.16
N PRO A 176 3.62 3.41 -17.43
CA PRO A 176 3.50 2.53 -18.61
C PRO A 176 4.56 1.43 -18.77
N LYS A 177 5.79 1.65 -18.31
CA LYS A 177 6.90 0.75 -18.64
C LYS A 177 6.98 -0.56 -17.85
N ASN A 178 6.38 -0.65 -16.65
CA ASN A 178 6.55 -1.79 -15.75
C ASN A 178 5.25 -2.28 -15.08
N THR A 179 4.10 -1.77 -15.49
CA THR A 179 2.80 -2.01 -14.83
C THR A 179 2.51 -3.49 -14.63
N PHE A 180 2.81 -4.32 -15.63
CA PHE A 180 2.52 -5.74 -15.59
C PHE A 180 3.38 -6.51 -14.56
N ALA A 181 4.68 -6.29 -14.58
CA ALA A 181 5.60 -6.92 -13.63
C ALA A 181 5.28 -6.50 -12.18
N ILE A 182 4.99 -5.21 -11.99
CA ILE A 182 4.60 -4.65 -10.68
C ILE A 182 3.26 -5.24 -10.23
N ALA A 183 2.27 -5.27 -11.13
CA ALA A 183 0.94 -5.80 -10.83
C ALA A 183 0.98 -7.28 -10.41
N SER A 184 1.86 -8.08 -11.00
CA SER A 184 2.05 -9.48 -10.57
C SER A 184 2.84 -9.62 -9.26
N ALA A 185 3.78 -8.71 -8.98
CA ALA A 185 4.62 -8.76 -7.79
C ALA A 185 3.89 -8.37 -6.50
N VAL A 186 3.03 -7.34 -6.55
CA VAL A 186 2.35 -6.78 -5.37
C VAL A 186 1.57 -7.82 -4.57
N PRO A 187 0.65 -8.62 -5.15
CA PRO A 187 -0.11 -9.61 -4.37
C PRO A 187 0.77 -10.75 -3.85
N VAL A 188 1.87 -11.08 -4.54
CA VAL A 188 2.83 -12.06 -4.07
C VAL A 188 3.54 -11.58 -2.81
N LEU A 189 3.91 -10.30 -2.76
CA LEU A 189 4.57 -9.70 -1.60
C LEU A 189 3.63 -9.63 -0.39
N TYR A 190 2.36 -9.24 -0.56
CA TYR A 190 1.38 -9.29 0.52
C TYR A 190 1.17 -10.72 1.05
N ARG A 191 1.10 -11.74 0.15
CA ARG A 191 1.03 -13.14 0.59
C ARG A 191 2.28 -13.58 1.34
N LYS A 192 3.48 -13.18 0.91
CA LYS A 192 4.72 -13.44 1.64
C LYS A 192 4.69 -12.81 3.05
N ALA A 193 4.20 -11.58 3.15
CA ALA A 193 4.02 -10.92 4.44
C ALA A 193 3.11 -11.75 5.36
N LEU A 194 1.95 -12.20 4.87
CA LEU A 194 1.00 -13.02 5.62
C LEU A 194 1.53 -14.42 5.95
N MET A 195 2.36 -15.04 5.11
CA MET A 195 3.02 -16.31 5.40
C MET A 195 4.01 -16.19 6.57
N LEU A 196 4.64 -15.04 6.72
CA LEU A 196 5.58 -14.77 7.81
C LEU A 196 4.87 -14.35 9.09
N ASN A 197 3.85 -13.52 8.99
CA ASN A 197 3.00 -13.07 10.09
C ASN A 197 1.53 -13.03 9.64
N PRO A 198 0.75 -14.08 9.94
CA PRO A 198 -0.69 -14.10 9.62
C PRO A 198 -1.49 -12.97 10.28
N GLY A 199 -0.99 -12.39 11.37
CA GLY A 199 -1.60 -11.25 12.06
C GLY A 199 -1.25 -9.88 11.45
N ASN A 200 -0.60 -9.82 10.29
CA ASN A 200 -0.34 -8.56 9.60
C ASN A 200 -1.62 -8.04 8.92
N ILE A 201 -2.42 -7.32 9.70
CA ILE A 201 -3.73 -6.79 9.30
C ILE A 201 -3.62 -5.89 8.07
N GLU A 202 -2.62 -4.99 8.03
CA GLU A 202 -2.45 -4.11 6.88
C GLU A 202 -2.22 -4.91 5.59
N ALA A 203 -1.36 -5.93 5.61
CA ALA A 203 -1.13 -6.79 4.46
C ALA A 203 -2.39 -7.56 4.05
N ALA A 204 -3.20 -8.02 5.01
CA ALA A 204 -4.43 -8.76 4.76
C ALA A 204 -5.48 -7.89 4.06
N VAL A 205 -5.74 -6.70 4.58
CA VAL A 205 -6.70 -5.75 3.97
C VAL A 205 -6.20 -5.27 2.61
N LYS A 206 -4.90 -4.96 2.46
CA LYS A 206 -4.32 -4.56 1.18
C LYS A 206 -4.42 -5.67 0.12
N LEU A 207 -4.23 -6.92 0.50
CA LEU A 207 -4.43 -8.05 -0.40
C LEU A 207 -5.91 -8.20 -0.80
N ALA A 208 -6.84 -8.02 0.13
CA ALA A 208 -8.28 -8.00 -0.17
C ALA A 208 -8.62 -6.87 -1.17
N CYS A 209 -8.13 -5.66 -0.90
CA CYS A 209 -8.26 -4.53 -1.81
C CYS A 209 -7.69 -4.83 -3.20
N TRP A 210 -6.56 -5.54 -3.27
CA TRP A 210 -5.99 -5.99 -4.54
C TRP A 210 -6.95 -6.90 -5.31
N HIS A 211 -7.61 -7.83 -4.65
CA HIS A 211 -8.57 -8.77 -5.28
C HIS A 211 -9.88 -8.12 -5.74
N ILE A 212 -10.20 -6.90 -5.30
CA ILE A 212 -11.35 -6.13 -5.78
C ILE A 212 -11.13 -5.58 -7.20
N PHE A 213 -9.88 -5.35 -7.59
CA PHE A 213 -9.55 -4.76 -8.90
C PHE A 213 -9.88 -5.63 -10.12
N PRO A 214 -9.62 -6.95 -10.14
CA PRO A 214 -9.99 -7.78 -11.28
C PRO A 214 -11.49 -7.67 -11.55
N ALA A 215 -11.83 -7.52 -12.82
CA ALA A 215 -13.13 -7.05 -13.29
C ALA A 215 -14.33 -7.91 -12.90
N ASP A 216 -14.14 -9.13 -12.41
CA ASP A 216 -15.23 -10.04 -12.12
C ASP A 216 -15.27 -10.49 -10.66
N VAL A 217 -15.72 -9.57 -9.79
CA VAL A 217 -15.99 -9.87 -8.38
C VAL A 217 -17.17 -10.80 -8.17
N THR A 218 -17.98 -11.07 -9.20
CA THR A 218 -19.16 -11.94 -9.08
C THR A 218 -18.81 -13.42 -9.20
N THR A 219 -17.69 -13.75 -9.84
CA THR A 219 -17.21 -15.13 -10.06
C THR A 219 -15.95 -15.47 -9.29
N GLY A 220 -15.36 -14.49 -8.56
CA GLY A 220 -14.08 -14.66 -7.89
C GLY A 220 -14.15 -15.55 -6.65
N ASN A 221 -13.21 -16.48 -6.54
CA ASN A 221 -12.96 -17.31 -5.36
C ASN A 221 -12.54 -16.50 -4.10
N TYR A 222 -12.50 -15.16 -4.21
CA TYR A 222 -11.97 -14.27 -3.17
C TYR A 222 -13.05 -13.52 -2.39
N ASN A 223 -14.33 -13.68 -2.70
CA ASN A 223 -15.40 -12.93 -2.03
C ASN A 223 -15.41 -13.13 -0.51
N SER A 224 -15.32 -14.38 -0.05
CA SER A 224 -15.27 -14.67 1.39
C SER A 224 -14.03 -14.05 2.06
N TYR A 225 -12.90 -14.06 1.35
CA TYR A 225 -11.68 -13.43 1.86
C TYR A 225 -11.83 -11.90 1.93
N ILE A 226 -12.34 -11.26 0.88
CA ILE A 226 -12.60 -9.81 0.85
C ILE A 226 -13.53 -9.43 2.01
N GLU A 227 -14.65 -10.14 2.16
CA GLU A 227 -15.65 -9.85 3.17
C GLU A 227 -15.13 -10.07 4.60
N SER A 228 -14.28 -11.08 4.82
CA SER A 228 -13.66 -11.32 6.12
C SER A 228 -12.66 -10.25 6.56
N GLN A 229 -12.17 -9.41 5.64
CA GLN A 229 -11.23 -8.34 5.99
C GLN A 229 -11.92 -7.00 6.30
N GLU A 230 -13.25 -6.91 6.17
CA GLU A 230 -13.99 -5.66 6.40
C GLU A 230 -13.83 -5.11 7.83
N GLU A 231 -13.87 -5.98 8.83
CA GLU A 231 -13.79 -5.59 10.23
C GLU A 231 -12.44 -4.95 10.60
N TYR A 232 -11.38 -5.27 9.85
CA TYR A 232 -10.02 -4.77 10.09
C TYR A 232 -9.72 -3.43 9.40
N ILE A 233 -10.61 -2.92 8.56
CA ILE A 233 -10.36 -1.66 7.83
C ILE A 233 -10.16 -0.49 8.80
N GLU A 234 -10.89 -0.48 9.91
CA GLU A 234 -10.82 0.60 10.92
C GLU A 234 -9.46 0.67 11.65
N GLU A 235 -8.68 -0.40 11.61
CA GLU A 235 -7.34 -0.46 12.24
C GLU A 235 -6.25 0.17 11.37
N LEU A 236 -6.55 0.48 10.10
CA LEU A 236 -5.60 1.07 9.18
C LEU A 236 -5.40 2.58 9.43
N SER A 237 -4.34 3.14 8.84
CA SER A 237 -4.16 4.59 8.75
C SER A 237 -5.33 5.26 8.03
N ALA A 238 -5.56 6.56 8.25
CA ALA A 238 -6.66 7.28 7.59
C ALA A 238 -6.56 7.21 6.04
N ALA A 239 -5.36 7.32 5.48
CA ALA A 239 -5.13 7.22 4.04
C ALA A 239 -5.44 5.82 3.50
N ASP A 240 -5.03 4.77 4.23
CA ASP A 240 -5.30 3.39 3.85
C ASP A 240 -6.77 3.04 4.01
N ARG A 241 -7.42 3.50 5.08
CA ARG A 241 -8.88 3.37 5.26
C ARG A 241 -9.65 4.01 4.11
N PHE A 242 -9.26 5.21 3.72
CA PHE A 242 -9.90 5.91 2.59
C PHE A 242 -9.83 5.07 1.31
N SER A 243 -8.63 4.56 0.99
CA SER A 243 -8.42 3.73 -0.19
C SER A 243 -9.23 2.42 -0.11
N ALA A 244 -9.26 1.77 1.06
CA ALA A 244 -10.07 0.58 1.30
C ALA A 244 -11.56 0.88 1.15
N TYR A 245 -12.07 1.95 1.75
CA TYR A 245 -13.49 2.32 1.64
C TYR A 245 -13.93 2.60 0.20
N LEU A 246 -13.10 3.26 -0.61
CA LEU A 246 -13.40 3.45 -2.04
C LEU A 246 -13.51 2.11 -2.77
N LEU A 247 -12.57 1.19 -2.53
CA LEU A 247 -12.57 -0.12 -3.17
C LEU A 247 -13.73 -1.00 -2.71
N TYR A 248 -14.00 -1.07 -1.41
CA TYR A 248 -15.15 -1.80 -0.89
C TYR A 248 -16.49 -1.20 -1.34
N SER A 249 -16.57 0.12 -1.52
CA SER A 249 -17.72 0.76 -2.14
C SER A 249 -17.96 0.21 -3.55
N ILE A 250 -16.92 0.14 -4.38
CA ILE A 250 -16.98 -0.40 -5.74
C ILE A 250 -17.36 -1.89 -5.71
N TYR A 251 -16.76 -2.67 -4.83
CA TYR A 251 -17.03 -4.09 -4.64
C TYR A 251 -18.52 -4.35 -4.40
N TYR A 252 -19.12 -3.68 -3.40
CA TYR A 252 -20.54 -3.86 -3.08
C TYR A 252 -21.47 -3.30 -4.14
N MET A 253 -21.10 -2.24 -4.86
CA MET A 253 -21.87 -1.77 -6.01
C MET A 253 -21.91 -2.81 -7.13
N LYS A 254 -20.79 -3.48 -7.43
CA LYS A 254 -20.72 -4.57 -8.41
C LYS A 254 -21.52 -5.80 -8.00
N LYS A 255 -21.62 -6.07 -6.70
CA LYS A 255 -22.48 -7.14 -6.15
C LYS A 255 -23.97 -6.78 -6.08
N TYR A 256 -24.37 -5.61 -6.58
CA TYR A 256 -25.73 -5.06 -6.45
C TYR A 256 -26.18 -4.78 -5.00
N GLU A 257 -25.24 -4.74 -4.06
CA GLU A 257 -25.47 -4.36 -2.66
C GLU A 257 -25.32 -2.82 -2.47
N SER A 258 -26.12 -2.05 -3.23
CA SER A 258 -25.95 -0.61 -3.36
C SER A 258 -26.04 0.16 -2.04
N ALA A 259 -26.80 -0.33 -1.06
CA ALA A 259 -26.89 0.31 0.27
C ALA A 259 -25.53 0.23 0.99
N LYS A 260 -24.89 -0.95 1.00
CA LYS A 260 -23.58 -1.18 1.61
C LYS A 260 -22.49 -0.43 0.86
N GLY A 261 -22.52 -0.47 -0.48
CA GLY A 261 -21.60 0.31 -1.31
C GLY A 261 -21.65 1.82 -1.03
N ARG A 262 -22.86 2.40 -0.89
CA ARG A 262 -23.02 3.81 -0.51
C ARG A 262 -22.52 4.11 0.90
N ALA A 263 -22.73 3.20 1.86
CA ALA A 263 -22.21 3.38 3.21
C ALA A 263 -20.67 3.47 3.24
N TYR A 264 -19.97 2.61 2.49
CA TYR A 264 -18.52 2.72 2.35
C TYR A 264 -18.07 4.02 1.66
N LEU A 265 -18.79 4.46 0.63
CA LEU A 265 -18.48 5.73 -0.02
C LEU A 265 -18.64 6.91 0.96
N GLN A 266 -19.67 6.90 1.81
CA GLN A 266 -19.87 7.93 2.85
C GLN A 266 -18.71 7.93 3.87
N LYS A 267 -18.22 6.77 4.28
CA LYS A 267 -17.03 6.69 5.14
C LYS A 267 -15.79 7.29 4.47
N ALA A 268 -15.58 7.05 3.17
CA ALA A 268 -14.49 7.69 2.43
C ALA A 268 -14.64 9.22 2.37
N VAL A 269 -15.86 9.72 2.10
CA VAL A 269 -16.17 11.17 2.11
C VAL A 269 -15.85 11.80 3.47
N ALA A 270 -16.19 11.12 4.57
CA ALA A 270 -15.95 11.63 5.91
C ALA A 270 -14.44 11.82 6.21
N LEU A 271 -13.57 10.98 5.62
CA LEU A 271 -12.12 11.10 5.80
C LEU A 271 -11.51 12.21 4.94
N PHE A 272 -11.77 12.20 3.63
CA PHE A 272 -11.12 13.13 2.68
C PHE A 272 -12.13 13.60 1.61
N PRO A 273 -13.02 14.55 1.95
CA PRO A 273 -14.16 14.94 1.10
C PRO A 273 -13.76 15.57 -0.25
N ASN A 274 -12.58 16.17 -0.33
CA ASN A 274 -12.11 16.88 -1.52
C ASN A 274 -11.13 16.05 -2.38
N HIS A 275 -10.89 14.79 -2.05
CA HIS A 275 -9.92 13.99 -2.75
C HIS A 275 -10.37 13.66 -4.19
N VAL A 276 -9.47 13.81 -5.16
CA VAL A 276 -9.77 13.68 -6.60
C VAL A 276 -10.35 12.30 -6.99
N LEU A 277 -9.92 11.23 -6.33
CA LEU A 277 -10.47 9.89 -6.59
C LEU A 277 -11.93 9.78 -6.17
N LEU A 278 -12.31 10.44 -5.09
CA LEU A 278 -13.69 10.47 -4.63
C LEU A 278 -14.61 11.13 -5.66
N LEU A 279 -14.21 12.29 -6.18
CA LEU A 279 -14.96 13.00 -7.23
C LEU A 279 -15.14 12.11 -8.47
N ARG A 280 -14.11 11.37 -8.86
CA ARG A 280 -14.17 10.42 -9.97
C ARG A 280 -15.15 9.28 -9.70
N VAL A 281 -15.08 8.66 -8.52
CA VAL A 281 -16.02 7.58 -8.13
C VAL A 281 -17.45 8.08 -8.20
N TYR A 282 -17.75 9.29 -7.73
CA TYR A 282 -19.08 9.88 -7.85
C TYR A 282 -19.51 10.08 -9.31
N GLU A 283 -18.63 10.62 -10.15
CA GLU A 283 -18.93 10.78 -11.58
C GLU A 283 -19.21 9.44 -12.26
N ASN A 284 -18.42 8.43 -11.95
CA ASN A 284 -18.59 7.08 -12.48
C ASN A 284 -19.92 6.47 -12.01
N TYR A 285 -20.25 6.58 -10.71
CA TYR A 285 -21.52 6.08 -10.19
C TYR A 285 -22.73 6.72 -10.85
N ARG A 286 -22.70 8.02 -11.13
CA ARG A 286 -23.79 8.71 -11.85
C ARG A 286 -23.98 8.19 -13.27
N LYS A 287 -22.94 7.60 -13.88
CA LYS A 287 -22.96 6.97 -15.19
C LYS A 287 -23.23 5.46 -15.15
N GLY A 288 -23.45 4.88 -13.97
CA GLY A 288 -23.57 3.44 -13.77
C GLY A 288 -22.26 2.66 -13.94
N ILE A 289 -21.12 3.34 -13.85
CA ILE A 289 -19.79 2.75 -13.98
C ILE A 289 -19.23 2.52 -12.57
N PHE A 290 -19.01 1.25 -12.18
CA PHE A 290 -18.48 0.89 -10.87
C PHE A 290 -16.98 0.60 -10.95
N SER A 291 -16.18 1.67 -11.05
CA SER A 291 -14.72 1.63 -11.12
C SER A 291 -14.11 2.89 -10.52
N LEU A 292 -12.80 2.84 -10.19
CA LEU A 292 -12.01 4.03 -9.83
C LEU A 292 -11.73 4.91 -11.05
#